data_51385acfbddd5908519df7c185e1edc8
#
_entry.id   51385acfbddd5908519df7c185e1edc8
#
_cell.length_a   1.000
_cell.length_b   1.000
_cell.length_c   1.000
_cell.angle_alpha   90.00
_cell.angle_beta   90.00
_cell.angle_gamma   90.00
#
_symmetry.space_group_name_H-M   'P 1'
#
loop_
_entity.id
_entity.type
_entity.pdbx_description
1 polymer ?
#
loop_
_entity_poly.entity_id
_entity_poly.type
_entity_poly.pdbx_seq_one_letter_code
_entity_poly.pdbx_strand_id
1 'polypeptide(L)'
;IVAKLLIYLIDFITNVSFYGSFSFSDASPAHNSLGLWVIIVPAVGGLIVGVLAFYGSKAIRGHGIPEAMEQILTNQSKIKPSITFLKPISSAISIGTGGPFGAEGPIIATGGALGSTLGQVMKITPNERKILLAAGATAGMSAIFGAPVAAILLAIELLLFEFSPRSFIPVALACITGSAGHHFFFGEGVVFPMKADVESASNAALFFYSTMGIVVGVLAVATTKIVYWIEDSFEKLPVHWAWWPAIGGVVVGIVGYFEPRTLGVGYNNITDLLSGSLTLQVVVSLCVLKFISWAVSLGSGTSGGTLAPLLTI
;
A
#
# COMPACT_ATOMS: atom_id res chain seq x y z
N ILE A 1 11.70 10.98 5.61
CA ILE A 1 11.89 11.77 4.38
C ILE A 1 11.22 11.08 3.20
N VAL A 2 11.61 9.84 2.81
CA VAL A 2 11.05 9.12 1.63
C VAL A 2 9.52 9.02 1.71
N ALA A 3 8.96 8.66 2.87
CA ALA A 3 7.51 8.57 3.09
C ALA A 3 6.81 9.92 2.80
N LYS A 4 7.37 11.02 3.31
CA LYS A 4 6.80 12.37 3.10
C LYS A 4 6.89 12.80 1.63
N LEU A 5 8.02 12.52 0.98
CA LEU A 5 8.18 12.81 -0.45
C LEU A 5 7.19 12.03 -1.32
N LEU A 6 6.94 10.75 -0.99
CA LEU A 6 5.96 9.94 -1.70
C LEU A 6 4.54 10.51 -1.55
N ILE A 7 4.14 10.91 -0.33
CA ILE A 7 2.84 11.52 -0.09
C ILE A 7 2.70 12.82 -0.90
N TYR A 8 3.69 13.71 -0.84
CA TYR A 8 3.65 14.93 -1.65
C TYR A 8 3.55 14.66 -3.16
N LEU A 9 4.21 13.60 -3.64
CA LEU A 9 4.11 13.22 -5.05
C LEU A 9 2.71 12.67 -5.39
N ILE A 10 2.10 11.89 -4.49
CA ILE A 10 0.71 11.42 -4.63
C ILE A 10 -0.24 12.62 -4.68
N ASP A 11 -0.14 13.52 -3.70
CA ASP A 11 -1.00 14.71 -3.62
C ASP A 11 -0.86 15.60 -4.87
N PHE A 12 0.37 15.82 -5.33
CA PHE A 12 0.64 16.56 -6.56
C PHE A 12 -0.04 15.92 -7.77
N ILE A 13 0.12 14.60 -7.97
CA ILE A 13 -0.50 13.88 -9.09
C ILE A 13 -2.02 13.89 -8.96
N THR A 14 -2.57 13.74 -7.74
CA THR A 14 -4.01 13.84 -7.49
C THR A 14 -4.54 15.23 -7.85
N ASN A 15 -3.85 16.29 -7.40
CA ASN A 15 -4.24 17.67 -7.72
C ASN A 15 -4.22 17.94 -9.23
N VAL A 16 -3.18 17.48 -9.93
CA VAL A 16 -3.09 17.64 -11.38
C VAL A 16 -4.16 16.82 -12.10
N SER A 17 -4.38 15.57 -11.69
CA SER A 17 -5.25 14.62 -12.40
C SER A 17 -6.73 14.90 -12.21
N PHE A 18 -7.17 15.33 -11.02
CA PHE A 18 -8.59 15.50 -10.68
C PHE A 18 -9.02 16.96 -10.60
N TYR A 19 -8.11 17.87 -10.32
CA TYR A 19 -8.43 19.29 -10.09
C TYR A 19 -7.73 20.25 -11.06
N GLY A 20 -6.82 19.74 -11.90
CA GLY A 20 -6.07 20.59 -12.85
C GLY A 20 -5.17 21.62 -12.17
N SER A 21 -4.84 21.44 -10.89
CA SER A 21 -4.06 22.38 -10.10
C SER A 21 -2.65 21.84 -9.80
N PHE A 22 -1.64 22.70 -9.94
CA PHE A 22 -0.25 22.38 -9.61
C PHE A 22 0.01 22.68 -8.12
N SER A 23 -0.51 21.83 -7.23
CA SER A 23 -0.41 21.97 -5.77
C SER A 23 0.07 20.69 -5.12
N PHE A 24 0.79 20.82 -4.01
CA PHE A 24 1.21 19.71 -3.14
C PHE A 24 0.35 19.63 -1.87
N SER A 25 -0.78 20.33 -1.83
CA SER A 25 -1.72 20.26 -0.72
C SER A 25 -2.41 18.89 -0.72
N ASP A 26 -2.76 18.42 0.46
CA ASP A 26 -3.57 17.21 0.64
C ASP A 26 -4.84 17.28 -0.22
N ALA A 27 -5.04 16.27 -1.03
CA ALA A 27 -6.16 16.20 -1.98
C ALA A 27 -6.72 14.78 -2.05
N SER A 28 -8.04 14.69 -1.92
CA SER A 28 -8.76 13.42 -2.08
C SER A 28 -9.46 13.36 -3.43
N PRO A 29 -9.27 12.29 -4.21
CA PRO A 29 -10.03 12.10 -5.45
C PRO A 29 -11.55 11.95 -5.23
N ALA A 30 -11.99 11.69 -4.00
CA ALA A 30 -13.40 11.48 -3.65
C ALA A 30 -14.29 12.71 -3.89
N HIS A 31 -13.71 13.92 -3.93
CA HIS A 31 -14.45 15.18 -4.11
C HIS A 31 -14.30 15.76 -5.53
N ASN A 32 -13.91 14.95 -6.50
CA ASN A 32 -13.72 15.39 -7.87
C ASN A 32 -15.03 15.82 -8.54
N SER A 33 -14.95 16.70 -9.54
CA SER A 33 -16.07 17.17 -10.35
C SER A 33 -15.99 16.75 -11.82
N LEU A 34 -15.19 15.73 -12.14
CA LEU A 34 -14.88 15.31 -13.52
C LEU A 34 -16.04 14.60 -14.23
N GLY A 35 -17.07 14.14 -13.50
CA GLY A 35 -18.16 13.36 -14.09
C GLY A 35 -17.64 12.09 -14.77
N LEU A 36 -18.04 11.83 -16.02
CA LEU A 36 -17.61 10.63 -16.78
C LEU A 36 -16.10 10.59 -17.07
N TRP A 37 -15.40 11.72 -17.06
CA TRP A 37 -13.96 11.76 -17.28
C TRP A 37 -13.18 11.03 -16.18
N VAL A 38 -13.76 10.84 -15.00
CA VAL A 38 -13.17 10.07 -13.90
C VAL A 38 -12.80 8.64 -14.32
N ILE A 39 -13.48 8.08 -15.34
CA ILE A 39 -13.19 6.72 -15.84
C ILE A 39 -11.85 6.68 -16.57
N ILE A 40 -11.49 7.76 -17.26
CA ILE A 40 -10.27 7.82 -18.08
C ILE A 40 -9.03 8.04 -17.21
N VAL A 41 -9.15 8.79 -16.10
CA VAL A 41 -7.99 9.17 -15.28
C VAL A 41 -7.22 7.95 -14.75
N PRO A 42 -7.83 6.95 -14.08
CA PRO A 42 -7.11 5.76 -13.63
C PRO A 42 -6.62 4.89 -14.79
N ALA A 43 -7.33 4.86 -15.93
CA ALA A 43 -6.91 4.12 -17.12
C ALA A 43 -5.60 4.68 -17.69
N VAL A 44 -5.49 6.01 -17.80
CA VAL A 44 -4.26 6.70 -18.24
C VAL A 44 -3.13 6.47 -17.22
N GLY A 45 -3.42 6.58 -15.92
CA GLY A 45 -2.45 6.27 -14.87
C GLY A 45 -1.93 4.84 -14.97
N GLY A 46 -2.82 3.86 -15.14
CA GLY A 46 -2.47 2.46 -15.35
C GLY A 46 -1.63 2.25 -16.61
N LEU A 47 -1.94 2.95 -17.72
CA LEU A 47 -1.15 2.91 -18.95
C LEU A 47 0.28 3.41 -18.70
N ILE A 48 0.44 4.53 -18.01
CA ILE A 48 1.77 5.09 -17.69
C ILE A 48 2.56 4.10 -16.82
N VAL A 49 1.92 3.50 -15.80
CA VAL A 49 2.55 2.47 -14.95
C VAL A 49 2.96 1.26 -15.78
N GLY A 50 2.11 0.80 -16.71
CA GLY A 50 2.43 -0.30 -17.63
C GLY A 50 3.65 0.00 -18.52
N VAL A 51 3.74 1.21 -19.05
CA VAL A 51 4.89 1.69 -19.84
C VAL A 51 6.14 1.78 -18.97
N LEU A 52 6.05 2.32 -17.76
CA LEU A 52 7.17 2.35 -16.81
C LEU A 52 7.66 0.94 -16.44
N ALA A 53 6.75 -0.02 -16.28
CA ALA A 53 7.11 -1.41 -16.03
C ALA A 53 7.78 -2.07 -17.24
N PHE A 54 7.33 -1.74 -18.44
CA PHE A 54 7.87 -2.30 -19.68
C PHE A 54 9.29 -1.83 -19.98
N TYR A 55 9.53 -0.52 -19.93
CA TYR A 55 10.84 0.06 -20.24
C TYR A 55 11.79 0.14 -19.02
N GLY A 56 11.25 0.23 -17.81
CA GLY A 56 12.05 0.37 -16.59
C GLY A 56 12.34 -0.98 -15.92
N SER A 57 11.37 -1.52 -15.20
CA SER A 57 11.53 -2.82 -14.50
C SER A 57 10.16 -3.43 -14.21
N LYS A 58 9.99 -4.71 -14.53
CA LYS A 58 8.79 -5.48 -14.14
C LYS A 58 8.59 -5.55 -12.62
N ALA A 59 9.67 -5.42 -11.85
CA ALA A 59 9.63 -5.47 -10.37
C ALA A 59 8.93 -4.26 -9.71
N ILE A 60 8.49 -3.24 -10.49
CA ILE A 60 7.64 -2.17 -9.95
C ILE A 60 6.17 -2.59 -9.82
N ARG A 61 5.74 -3.66 -10.49
CA ARG A 61 4.39 -4.22 -10.37
C ARG A 61 4.20 -4.81 -8.97
N GLY A 62 2.94 -4.92 -8.55
CA GLY A 62 2.60 -5.51 -7.26
C GLY A 62 2.70 -4.53 -6.08
N HIS A 63 2.62 -5.07 -4.86
CA HIS A 63 2.36 -4.29 -3.65
C HIS A 63 3.55 -4.09 -2.69
N GLY A 64 4.71 -4.67 -3.00
CA GLY A 64 5.99 -4.34 -2.35
C GLY A 64 6.47 -5.30 -1.26
N ILE A 65 5.60 -5.82 -0.39
CA ILE A 65 6.00 -6.74 0.69
C ILE A 65 6.38 -8.11 0.15
N PRO A 66 5.56 -8.81 -0.66
CA PRO A 66 5.92 -10.10 -1.24
C PRO A 66 7.15 -10.03 -2.13
N GLU A 67 7.31 -8.95 -2.88
CA GLU A 67 8.49 -8.77 -3.73
C GLU A 67 9.76 -8.62 -2.88
N ALA A 68 9.68 -7.95 -1.74
CA ALA A 68 10.81 -7.88 -0.79
C ALA A 68 11.12 -9.25 -0.18
N MET A 69 10.09 -10.02 0.20
CA MET A 69 10.23 -11.40 0.68
C MET A 69 10.88 -12.30 -0.37
N GLU A 70 10.42 -12.23 -1.62
CA GLU A 70 11.00 -12.99 -2.74
C GLU A 70 12.49 -12.68 -2.92
N GLN A 71 12.89 -11.41 -2.92
CA GLN A 71 14.29 -11.02 -3.04
C GLN A 71 15.16 -11.52 -1.89
N ILE A 72 14.60 -11.61 -0.68
CA ILE A 72 15.29 -12.19 0.48
C ILE A 72 15.51 -13.68 0.28
N LEU A 73 14.47 -14.41 -0.15
CA LEU A 73 14.49 -15.86 -0.25
C LEU A 73 15.25 -16.35 -1.49
N THR A 74 15.15 -15.68 -2.62
CA THR A 74 15.62 -16.19 -3.91
C THR A 74 16.83 -15.46 -4.48
N ASN A 75 17.07 -14.19 -4.10
CA ASN A 75 18.09 -13.33 -4.73
C ASN A 75 19.14 -12.78 -3.74
N GLN A 76 19.43 -13.48 -2.68
CA GLN A 76 20.41 -13.04 -1.67
C GLN A 76 20.17 -11.62 -1.15
N SER A 77 18.92 -11.20 -1.05
CA SER A 77 18.49 -9.85 -0.66
C SER A 77 19.01 -8.72 -1.58
N LYS A 78 19.27 -9.03 -2.86
CA LYS A 78 19.72 -8.03 -3.85
C LYS A 78 18.53 -7.45 -4.60
N ILE A 79 18.22 -6.19 -4.37
CA ILE A 79 17.24 -5.43 -5.13
C ILE A 79 17.99 -4.51 -6.10
N LYS A 80 17.51 -4.40 -7.35
CA LYS A 80 18.09 -3.47 -8.32
C LYS A 80 17.97 -2.04 -7.82
N PRO A 81 19.06 -1.23 -7.80
CA PRO A 81 19.02 0.16 -7.29
C PRO A 81 17.98 1.05 -7.98
N SER A 82 17.65 0.78 -9.26
CA SER A 82 16.63 1.52 -10.01
C SER A 82 15.23 1.43 -9.37
N ILE A 83 14.93 0.35 -8.64
CA ILE A 83 13.64 0.16 -7.96
C ILE A 83 13.42 1.22 -6.87
N THR A 84 14.49 1.70 -6.24
CA THR A 84 14.44 2.78 -5.24
C THR A 84 13.72 4.03 -5.75
N PHE A 85 13.82 4.32 -7.06
CA PHE A 85 13.18 5.49 -7.69
C PHE A 85 11.94 5.10 -8.49
N LEU A 86 11.99 4.00 -9.24
CA LEU A 86 10.89 3.59 -10.11
C LEU A 86 9.64 3.16 -9.31
N LYS A 87 9.82 2.48 -8.18
CA LYS A 87 8.69 2.01 -7.36
C LYS A 87 7.87 3.16 -6.79
N PRO A 88 8.46 4.16 -6.07
CA PRO A 88 7.68 5.28 -5.55
C PRO A 88 7.04 6.12 -6.67
N ILE A 89 7.71 6.34 -7.80
CA ILE A 89 7.15 7.10 -8.92
C ILE A 89 5.95 6.36 -9.53
N SER A 90 6.10 5.08 -9.84
CA SER A 90 5.00 4.28 -10.42
C SER A 90 3.80 4.18 -9.49
N SER A 91 4.05 4.02 -8.18
CA SER A 91 2.99 3.95 -7.19
C SER A 91 2.31 5.30 -6.97
N ALA A 92 3.07 6.40 -6.98
CA ALA A 92 2.48 7.73 -6.88
C ALA A 92 1.58 8.04 -8.09
N ILE A 93 1.98 7.63 -9.29
CA ILE A 93 1.13 7.76 -10.50
C ILE A 93 -0.12 6.91 -10.36
N SER A 94 0.02 5.63 -9.99
CA SER A 94 -1.12 4.74 -9.79
C SER A 94 -2.11 5.29 -8.78
N ILE A 95 -1.65 5.66 -7.59
CA ILE A 95 -2.48 6.14 -6.48
C ILE A 95 -3.05 7.53 -6.79
N GLY A 96 -2.21 8.45 -7.25
CA GLY A 96 -2.59 9.83 -7.54
C GLY A 96 -3.56 9.97 -8.70
N THR A 97 -3.64 8.99 -9.61
CA THR A 97 -4.66 8.90 -10.65
C THR A 97 -5.92 8.13 -10.23
N GLY A 98 -6.07 7.84 -8.93
CA GLY A 98 -7.27 7.22 -8.37
C GLY A 98 -7.14 5.72 -8.07
N GLY A 99 -5.99 5.10 -8.30
CA GLY A 99 -5.76 3.70 -7.95
C GLY A 99 -6.06 3.42 -6.48
N PRO A 100 -6.85 2.38 -6.15
CA PRO A 100 -7.36 2.10 -4.81
C PRO A 100 -6.30 1.43 -3.91
N PHE A 101 -5.14 2.06 -3.77
CA PHE A 101 -3.98 1.53 -3.08
C PHE A 101 -3.47 2.47 -1.99
N GLY A 102 -2.81 1.90 -0.98
CA GLY A 102 -2.09 2.63 0.05
C GLY A 102 -0.66 3.01 -0.35
N ALA A 103 -0.10 3.99 0.34
CA ALA A 103 1.28 4.42 0.16
C ALA A 103 2.30 3.49 0.88
N GLU A 104 1.84 2.64 1.80
CA GLU A 104 2.66 1.86 2.72
C GLU A 104 3.55 0.84 1.98
N GLY A 105 2.95 0.05 1.08
CA GLY A 105 3.68 -0.94 0.28
C GLY A 105 4.84 -0.36 -0.51
N PRO A 106 4.61 0.72 -1.28
CA PRO A 106 5.67 1.45 -1.96
C PRO A 106 6.76 1.99 -1.03
N ILE A 107 6.39 2.47 0.17
CA ILE A 107 7.37 2.96 1.16
C ILE A 107 8.22 1.80 1.69
N ILE A 108 7.61 0.66 2.03
CA ILE A 108 8.30 -0.55 2.46
C ILE A 108 9.26 -1.03 1.36
N ALA A 109 8.77 -1.14 0.12
CA ALA A 109 9.61 -1.56 -1.01
C ALA A 109 10.77 -0.61 -1.27
N THR A 110 10.54 0.70 -1.21
CA THR A 110 11.58 1.72 -1.42
C THR A 110 12.60 1.71 -0.28
N GLY A 111 12.14 1.60 0.98
CA GLY A 111 13.01 1.46 2.15
C GLY A 111 13.87 0.20 2.08
N GLY A 112 13.27 -0.92 1.69
CA GLY A 112 13.97 -2.19 1.48
C GLY A 112 15.00 -2.10 0.33
N ALA A 113 14.64 -1.46 -0.77
CA ALA A 113 15.56 -1.24 -1.90
C ALA A 113 16.75 -0.35 -1.51
N LEU A 114 16.52 0.70 -0.71
CA LEU A 114 17.59 1.53 -0.14
C LEU A 114 18.51 0.72 0.76
N GLY A 115 17.96 -0.07 1.71
CA GLY A 115 18.76 -0.93 2.59
C GLY A 115 19.56 -1.96 1.82
N SER A 116 18.95 -2.61 0.82
CA SER A 116 19.63 -3.55 -0.08
C SER A 116 20.74 -2.88 -0.88
N THR A 117 20.48 -1.69 -1.44
CA THR A 117 21.47 -0.93 -2.22
C THR A 117 22.67 -0.54 -1.37
N LEU A 118 22.42 -0.06 -0.14
CA LEU A 118 23.48 0.25 0.83
C LEU A 118 24.34 -0.98 1.10
N GLY A 119 23.72 -2.13 1.36
CA GLY A 119 24.42 -3.40 1.58
C GLY A 119 25.22 -3.88 0.36
N GLN A 120 24.76 -3.57 -0.86
CA GLN A 120 25.50 -3.88 -2.10
C GLN A 120 26.73 -2.97 -2.26
N VAL A 121 26.60 -1.67 -1.96
CA VAL A 121 27.73 -0.71 -2.01
C VAL A 121 28.79 -1.05 -0.96
N MET A 122 28.36 -1.41 0.27
CA MET A 122 29.27 -1.82 1.35
C MET A 122 29.87 -3.20 1.15
N LYS A 123 29.43 -3.97 0.14
CA LYS A 123 29.89 -5.34 -0.18
C LYS A 123 29.83 -6.30 1.00
N ILE A 124 28.79 -6.16 1.84
CA ILE A 124 28.56 -7.02 3.00
C ILE A 124 27.95 -8.37 2.61
N THR A 125 27.93 -9.29 3.56
CA THR A 125 27.38 -10.64 3.38
C THR A 125 25.88 -10.64 3.04
N PRO A 126 25.33 -11.70 2.41
CA PRO A 126 23.90 -11.80 2.14
C PRO A 126 23.02 -11.68 3.39
N ASN A 127 23.46 -12.23 4.54
CA ASN A 127 22.73 -12.15 5.80
C ASN A 127 22.70 -10.72 6.37
N GLU A 128 23.82 -10.02 6.35
CA GLU A 128 23.87 -8.62 6.77
C GLU A 128 23.00 -7.73 5.84
N ARG A 129 23.04 -8.00 4.53
CA ARG A 129 22.19 -7.28 3.56
C ARG A 129 20.71 -7.60 3.78
N LYS A 130 20.32 -8.81 4.17
CA LYS A 130 18.96 -9.17 4.60
C LYS A 130 18.51 -8.27 5.75
N ILE A 131 19.35 -8.09 6.77
CA ILE A 131 19.06 -7.23 7.92
C ILE A 131 18.90 -5.77 7.50
N LEU A 132 19.78 -5.23 6.63
CA LEU A 132 19.66 -3.87 6.14
C LEU A 132 18.42 -3.66 5.28
N LEU A 133 18.07 -4.62 4.42
CA LEU A 133 16.84 -4.59 3.65
C LEU A 133 15.62 -4.56 4.58
N ALA A 134 15.54 -5.47 5.54
CA ALA A 134 14.46 -5.52 6.52
C ALA A 134 14.37 -4.23 7.35
N ALA A 135 15.51 -3.73 7.85
CA ALA A 135 15.58 -2.48 8.61
C ALA A 135 15.07 -1.28 7.80
N GLY A 136 15.49 -1.16 6.53
CA GLY A 136 15.04 -0.08 5.65
C GLY A 136 13.54 -0.18 5.33
N ALA A 137 13.04 -1.38 5.03
CA ALA A 137 11.64 -1.63 4.74
C ALA A 137 10.73 -1.27 5.93
N THR A 138 11.08 -1.74 7.13
CA THR A 138 10.25 -1.56 8.33
C THR A 138 10.44 -0.20 8.99
N ALA A 139 11.60 0.46 8.83
CA ALA A 139 11.74 1.87 9.16
C ALA A 139 10.79 2.74 8.31
N GLY A 140 10.61 2.39 7.02
CA GLY A 140 9.61 3.02 6.15
C GLY A 140 8.19 2.86 6.68
N MET A 141 7.82 1.64 7.09
CA MET A 141 6.51 1.37 7.69
C MET A 141 6.32 2.13 9.01
N SER A 142 7.34 2.12 9.88
CA SER A 142 7.31 2.87 11.13
C SER A 142 7.16 4.38 10.89
N ALA A 143 7.78 4.90 9.82
CA ALA A 143 7.70 6.31 9.46
C ALA A 143 6.34 6.74 8.94
N ILE A 144 5.55 5.86 8.30
CA ILE A 144 4.21 6.23 7.80
C ILE A 144 3.14 6.12 8.89
N PHE A 145 3.23 5.12 9.77
CA PHE A 145 2.21 4.86 10.79
C PHE A 145 2.57 5.35 12.19
N GLY A 146 3.81 5.80 12.43
CA GLY A 146 4.27 6.11 13.78
C GLY A 146 4.28 4.90 14.73
N ALA A 147 4.29 3.67 14.21
CA ALA A 147 4.09 2.41 14.94
C ALA A 147 5.36 1.52 14.91
N PRO A 148 6.39 1.82 15.73
CA PRO A 148 7.66 1.10 15.70
C PRO A 148 7.53 -0.36 16.12
N VAL A 149 6.69 -0.69 17.11
CA VAL A 149 6.51 -2.06 17.59
C VAL A 149 5.90 -2.96 16.51
N ALA A 150 4.83 -2.51 15.85
CA ALA A 150 4.21 -3.23 14.74
C ALA A 150 5.19 -3.45 13.58
N ALA A 151 6.00 -2.44 13.27
CA ALA A 151 7.01 -2.52 12.22
C ALA A 151 8.11 -3.54 12.55
N ILE A 152 8.54 -3.62 13.82
CA ILE A 152 9.52 -4.63 14.28
C ILE A 152 8.93 -6.05 14.16
N LEU A 153 7.69 -6.25 14.59
CA LEU A 153 7.03 -7.55 14.49
C LEU A 153 6.87 -7.99 13.03
N LEU A 154 6.49 -7.07 12.15
CA LEU A 154 6.43 -7.34 10.70
C LEU A 154 7.81 -7.74 10.14
N ALA A 155 8.90 -7.10 10.59
CA ALA A 155 10.24 -7.48 10.17
C ALA A 155 10.58 -8.93 10.55
N ILE A 156 10.27 -9.32 11.78
CA ILE A 156 10.57 -10.67 12.29
C ILE A 156 9.78 -11.72 11.52
N GLU A 157 8.47 -11.47 11.35
CA GLU A 157 7.55 -12.43 10.77
C GLU A 157 7.71 -12.59 9.25
N LEU A 158 7.82 -11.47 8.53
CA LEU A 158 7.74 -11.48 7.06
C LEU A 158 9.08 -11.29 6.34
N LEU A 159 10.11 -10.72 6.98
CA LEU A 159 11.34 -10.38 6.28
C LEU A 159 12.58 -11.11 6.83
N LEU A 160 12.70 -11.22 8.14
CA LEU A 160 13.85 -11.88 8.75
C LEU A 160 13.67 -13.39 8.83
N PHE A 161 12.45 -13.86 9.09
CA PHE A 161 12.12 -15.28 9.37
C PHE A 161 12.94 -15.86 10.51
N GLU A 162 13.44 -15.01 11.41
CA GLU A 162 14.26 -15.37 12.56
C GLU A 162 14.13 -14.34 13.68
N PHE A 163 14.34 -14.77 14.89
CA PHE A 163 14.40 -13.91 16.07
C PHE A 163 15.77 -14.07 16.73
N SER A 164 16.72 -13.19 16.37
CA SER A 164 18.05 -13.16 16.94
C SER A 164 18.46 -11.74 17.34
N PRO A 165 19.27 -11.53 18.39
CA PRO A 165 19.73 -10.19 18.77
C PRO A 165 20.47 -9.47 17.65
N ARG A 166 21.18 -10.19 16.79
CA ARG A 166 21.94 -9.63 15.67
C ARG A 166 21.05 -8.98 14.62
N SER A 167 19.88 -9.57 14.33
CA SER A 167 18.92 -9.04 13.37
C SER A 167 17.91 -8.11 14.04
N PHE A 168 17.48 -8.42 15.26
CA PHE A 168 16.45 -7.64 15.97
C PHE A 168 16.93 -6.23 16.34
N ILE A 169 18.13 -6.08 16.93
CA ILE A 169 18.60 -4.78 17.43
C ILE A 169 18.73 -3.74 16.32
N PRO A 170 19.38 -4.01 15.16
CA PRO A 170 19.46 -3.03 14.08
C PRO A 170 18.10 -2.64 13.51
N VAL A 171 17.18 -3.62 13.38
CA VAL A 171 15.82 -3.38 12.88
C VAL A 171 15.03 -2.54 13.89
N ALA A 172 15.10 -2.84 15.18
CA ALA A 172 14.43 -2.06 16.22
C ALA A 172 14.91 -0.60 16.24
N LEU A 173 16.21 -0.37 16.18
CA LEU A 173 16.79 0.98 16.10
C LEU A 173 16.33 1.72 14.83
N ALA A 174 16.28 1.05 13.70
CA ALA A 174 15.78 1.63 12.46
C ALA A 174 14.29 2.01 12.55
N CYS A 175 13.46 1.14 13.16
CA CYS A 175 12.04 1.42 13.37
C CYS A 175 11.80 2.57 14.34
N ILE A 176 12.56 2.64 15.44
CA ILE A 176 12.50 3.75 16.41
C ILE A 176 12.89 5.07 15.71
N THR A 177 13.97 5.06 14.90
CA THR A 177 14.37 6.22 14.13
C THR A 177 13.31 6.62 13.09
N GLY A 178 12.65 5.63 12.46
CA GLY A 178 11.52 5.85 11.57
C GLY A 178 10.35 6.54 12.26
N SER A 179 9.98 6.08 13.47
CA SER A 179 8.93 6.69 14.30
C SER A 179 9.30 8.11 14.77
N ALA A 180 10.54 8.33 15.18
CA ALA A 180 11.02 9.68 15.52
C ALA A 180 10.90 10.61 14.30
N GLY A 181 11.24 10.12 13.11
CA GLY A 181 11.04 10.84 11.86
C GLY A 181 9.57 11.10 11.54
N HIS A 182 8.65 10.18 11.91
CA HIS A 182 7.21 10.41 11.80
C HIS A 182 6.79 11.65 12.61
N HIS A 183 7.09 11.67 13.90
CA HIS A 183 6.75 12.82 14.77
C HIS A 183 7.31 14.14 14.24
N PHE A 184 8.53 14.12 13.69
CA PHE A 184 9.14 15.34 13.15
C PHE A 184 8.46 15.85 11.87
N PHE A 185 8.06 14.94 10.94
CA PHE A 185 7.53 15.34 9.63
C PHE A 185 6.01 15.36 9.53
N PHE A 186 5.30 14.59 10.36
CA PHE A 186 3.84 14.46 10.32
C PHE A 186 3.14 15.00 11.57
N GLY A 187 3.91 15.30 12.63
CA GLY A 187 3.40 15.77 13.91
C GLY A 187 3.13 14.65 14.92
N GLU A 188 2.62 15.02 16.09
CA GLU A 188 2.40 14.10 17.22
C GLU A 188 1.02 13.40 17.19
N GLY A 189 0.21 13.66 16.17
CA GLY A 189 -1.13 13.11 16.05
C GLY A 189 -1.14 11.59 15.76
N VAL A 190 -2.15 10.91 16.26
CA VAL A 190 -2.44 9.51 15.90
C VAL A 190 -2.94 9.48 14.47
N VAL A 191 -2.41 8.57 13.63
CA VAL A 191 -2.79 8.47 12.21
C VAL A 191 -4.28 8.18 12.03
N PHE A 192 -4.85 7.32 12.89
CA PHE A 192 -6.28 7.01 12.91
C PHE A 192 -6.86 7.27 14.29
N PRO A 193 -7.32 8.51 14.58
CA PRO A 193 -7.87 8.85 15.87
C PRO A 193 -9.22 8.15 16.08
N MET A 194 -9.35 7.43 17.19
CA MET A 194 -10.62 6.89 17.66
C MET A 194 -11.22 7.84 18.70
N LYS A 195 -12.50 8.15 18.54
CA LYS A 195 -13.26 9.02 19.46
C LYS A 195 -13.96 8.26 20.59
N ALA A 196 -13.92 6.91 20.56
CA ALA A 196 -14.61 6.09 21.53
C ALA A 196 -13.73 5.77 22.73
N ASP A 197 -14.24 5.95 23.93
CA ASP A 197 -13.68 5.35 25.14
C ASP A 197 -13.86 3.83 25.03
N VAL A 198 -12.74 3.12 24.95
CA VAL A 198 -12.76 1.66 24.84
C VAL A 198 -12.86 1.09 26.25
N GLU A 199 -14.06 0.67 26.64
CA GLU A 199 -14.27 -0.08 27.89
C GLU A 199 -13.62 -1.46 27.82
N SER A 200 -13.28 -2.02 28.99
CA SER A 200 -12.77 -3.40 29.08
C SER A 200 -13.79 -4.39 28.56
N ALA A 201 -13.35 -5.29 27.66
CA ALA A 201 -14.23 -6.26 27.03
C ALA A 201 -14.82 -7.25 28.08
N SER A 202 -16.14 -7.42 28.08
CA SER A 202 -16.80 -8.47 28.85
C SER A 202 -16.53 -9.86 28.25
N ASN A 203 -16.78 -10.94 29.04
CA ASN A 203 -16.62 -12.31 28.54
C ASN A 203 -17.51 -12.61 27.32
N ALA A 204 -18.70 -12.02 27.24
CA ALA A 204 -19.59 -12.12 26.11
C ALA A 204 -18.99 -11.41 24.87
N ALA A 205 -18.38 -10.23 25.06
CA ALA A 205 -17.70 -9.53 23.99
C ALA A 205 -16.50 -10.31 23.45
N LEU A 206 -15.70 -10.94 24.34
CA LEU A 206 -14.58 -11.81 23.95
C LEU A 206 -15.02 -13.01 23.12
N PHE A 207 -16.12 -13.65 23.49
CA PHE A 207 -16.73 -14.74 22.70
C PHE A 207 -17.17 -14.25 21.31
N PHE A 208 -17.83 -13.10 21.26
CA PHE A 208 -18.25 -12.49 19.99
C PHE A 208 -17.06 -12.13 19.11
N TYR A 209 -16.00 -11.53 19.65
CA TYR A 209 -14.78 -11.21 18.90
C TYR A 209 -14.08 -12.47 18.37
N SER A 210 -14.04 -13.54 19.16
CA SER A 210 -13.49 -14.83 18.70
C SER A 210 -14.28 -15.40 17.52
N THR A 211 -15.61 -15.31 17.58
CA THR A 211 -16.49 -15.75 16.48
C THR A 211 -16.28 -14.88 15.23
N MET A 212 -16.19 -13.55 15.40
CA MET A 212 -15.85 -12.64 14.31
C MET A 212 -14.51 -13.00 13.67
N GLY A 213 -13.49 -13.36 14.47
CA GLY A 213 -12.19 -13.79 13.95
C GLY A 213 -12.29 -14.99 13.00
N ILE A 214 -13.16 -15.95 13.29
CA ILE A 214 -13.42 -17.09 12.39
C ILE A 214 -14.04 -16.61 11.07
N VAL A 215 -15.03 -15.74 11.14
CA VAL A 215 -15.71 -15.19 9.94
C VAL A 215 -14.71 -14.43 9.08
N VAL A 216 -13.92 -13.54 9.68
CA VAL A 216 -12.88 -12.78 8.99
C VAL A 216 -11.82 -13.71 8.37
N GLY A 217 -11.44 -14.80 9.06
CA GLY A 217 -10.53 -15.81 8.51
C GLY A 217 -11.07 -16.48 7.25
N VAL A 218 -12.36 -16.84 7.23
CA VAL A 218 -13.02 -17.39 6.03
C VAL A 218 -13.06 -16.37 4.90
N LEU A 219 -13.41 -15.11 5.21
CA LEU A 219 -13.43 -14.02 4.24
C LEU A 219 -12.04 -13.75 3.66
N ALA A 220 -10.98 -13.81 4.47
CA ALA A 220 -9.61 -13.65 4.01
C ALA A 220 -9.21 -14.72 2.98
N VAL A 221 -9.59 -16.00 3.23
CA VAL A 221 -9.36 -17.09 2.26
C VAL A 221 -10.14 -16.85 0.97
N ALA A 222 -11.40 -16.44 1.07
CA ALA A 222 -12.23 -16.13 -0.10
C ALA A 222 -11.64 -14.97 -0.92
N THR A 223 -11.25 -13.87 -0.25
CA THR A 223 -10.60 -12.70 -0.85
C THR A 223 -9.33 -13.11 -1.60
N THR A 224 -8.45 -13.89 -0.97
CA THR A 224 -7.22 -14.37 -1.59
C THR A 224 -7.48 -15.19 -2.86
N LYS A 225 -8.45 -16.13 -2.80
CA LYS A 225 -8.83 -16.93 -3.98
C LYS A 225 -9.40 -16.08 -5.11
N ILE A 226 -10.20 -15.06 -4.79
CA ILE A 226 -10.77 -14.13 -5.79
C ILE A 226 -9.65 -13.33 -6.46
N VAL A 227 -8.69 -12.82 -5.69
CA VAL A 227 -7.56 -12.06 -6.22
C VAL A 227 -6.74 -12.92 -7.19
N TYR A 228 -6.36 -14.14 -6.81
CA TYR A 228 -5.66 -15.06 -7.71
C TYR A 228 -6.48 -15.43 -8.95
N TRP A 229 -7.79 -15.65 -8.80
CA TRP A 229 -8.65 -15.92 -9.95
C TRP A 229 -8.69 -14.73 -10.94
N ILE A 230 -8.68 -13.50 -10.42
CA ILE A 230 -8.59 -12.29 -11.26
C ILE A 230 -7.24 -12.22 -11.96
N GLU A 231 -6.14 -12.48 -11.25
CA GLU A 231 -4.79 -12.50 -11.81
C GLU A 231 -4.67 -13.54 -12.94
N ASP A 232 -5.08 -14.78 -12.69
CA ASP A 232 -5.16 -15.85 -13.71
C ASP A 232 -6.02 -15.45 -14.91
N SER A 233 -7.06 -14.65 -14.69
CA SER A 233 -7.94 -14.15 -15.75
C SER A 233 -7.24 -13.11 -16.61
N PHE A 234 -6.43 -12.23 -16.03
CA PHE A 234 -5.61 -11.29 -16.78
C PHE A 234 -4.55 -12.00 -17.62
N GLU A 235 -3.93 -13.08 -17.10
CA GLU A 235 -2.93 -13.86 -17.85
C GLU A 235 -3.51 -14.51 -19.12
N LYS A 236 -4.81 -14.81 -19.14
CA LYS A 236 -5.50 -15.38 -20.29
C LYS A 236 -5.90 -14.36 -21.36
N LEU A 237 -5.74 -13.06 -21.10
CA LEU A 237 -6.11 -12.03 -22.06
C LEU A 237 -5.14 -12.04 -23.26
N PRO A 238 -5.67 -11.93 -24.50
CA PRO A 238 -4.86 -11.91 -25.73
C PRO A 238 -4.18 -10.56 -25.96
N VAL A 239 -3.82 -9.85 -24.88
CA VAL A 239 -3.16 -8.55 -24.91
C VAL A 239 -1.87 -8.59 -24.11
N HIS A 240 -0.89 -7.80 -24.53
CA HIS A 240 0.39 -7.75 -23.82
C HIS A 240 0.21 -7.23 -22.38
N TRP A 241 0.88 -7.84 -21.41
CA TRP A 241 0.76 -7.55 -19.98
C TRP A 241 0.93 -6.08 -19.60
N ALA A 242 1.64 -5.28 -20.41
CA ALA A 242 1.81 -3.84 -20.16
C ALA A 242 0.49 -3.05 -20.27
N TRP A 243 -0.55 -3.60 -20.90
CA TRP A 243 -1.88 -3.00 -21.01
C TRP A 243 -2.80 -3.36 -19.84
N TRP A 244 -2.50 -4.41 -19.09
CA TRP A 244 -3.35 -4.88 -17.99
C TRP A 244 -3.64 -3.81 -16.94
N PRO A 245 -2.64 -2.98 -16.49
CA PRO A 245 -2.92 -1.91 -15.55
C PRO A 245 -3.89 -0.86 -16.10
N ALA A 246 -3.87 -0.59 -17.41
CA ALA A 246 -4.82 0.32 -18.05
C ALA A 246 -6.24 -0.25 -18.04
N ILE A 247 -6.40 -1.55 -18.35
CA ILE A 247 -7.69 -2.25 -18.29
C ILE A 247 -8.22 -2.25 -16.85
N GLY A 248 -7.37 -2.58 -15.86
CA GLY A 248 -7.71 -2.46 -14.44
C GLY A 248 -8.13 -1.05 -14.06
N GLY A 249 -7.42 -0.04 -14.58
CA GLY A 249 -7.72 1.38 -14.39
C GLY A 249 -9.10 1.80 -14.91
N VAL A 250 -9.58 1.22 -16.02
CA VAL A 250 -10.95 1.45 -16.51
C VAL A 250 -11.97 0.97 -15.48
N VAL A 251 -11.78 -0.22 -14.90
CA VAL A 251 -12.68 -0.75 -13.87
C VAL A 251 -12.65 0.12 -12.62
N VAL A 252 -11.45 0.55 -12.19
CA VAL A 252 -11.30 1.51 -11.07
C VAL A 252 -12.09 2.79 -11.34
N GLY A 253 -11.98 3.33 -12.54
CA GLY A 253 -12.69 4.55 -12.93
C GLY A 253 -14.20 4.38 -12.98
N ILE A 254 -14.71 3.24 -13.49
CA ILE A 254 -16.14 2.93 -13.49
C ILE A 254 -16.66 2.85 -12.04
N VAL A 255 -15.97 2.09 -11.17
CA VAL A 255 -16.35 1.99 -9.76
C VAL A 255 -16.29 3.36 -9.08
N GLY A 256 -15.24 4.15 -9.36
CA GLY A 256 -15.06 5.49 -8.81
C GLY A 256 -16.10 6.52 -9.31
N TYR A 257 -16.71 6.29 -10.46
CA TYR A 257 -17.83 7.10 -10.95
C TYR A 257 -19.09 6.89 -10.08
N PHE A 258 -19.38 5.65 -9.68
CA PHE A 258 -20.54 5.34 -8.83
C PHE A 258 -20.27 5.62 -7.34
N GLU A 259 -19.05 5.35 -6.87
CA GLU A 259 -18.65 5.56 -5.47
C GLU A 259 -17.25 6.23 -5.43
N PRO A 260 -17.18 7.54 -5.49
CA PRO A 260 -15.92 8.29 -5.55
C PRO A 260 -15.00 8.03 -4.33
N ARG A 261 -15.55 7.63 -3.18
CA ARG A 261 -14.78 7.27 -1.98
C ARG A 261 -13.88 6.05 -2.18
N THR A 262 -14.10 5.26 -3.24
CA THR A 262 -13.25 4.10 -3.57
C THR A 262 -11.92 4.49 -4.21
N LEU A 263 -11.81 5.70 -4.75
CA LEU A 263 -10.62 6.20 -5.43
C LEU A 263 -9.50 6.55 -4.43
N GLY A 264 -8.27 6.33 -4.86
CA GLY A 264 -7.07 6.69 -4.13
C GLY A 264 -6.88 5.91 -2.81
N VAL A 265 -6.06 6.44 -1.92
CA VAL A 265 -5.67 5.78 -0.65
C VAL A 265 -6.87 5.50 0.25
N GLY A 266 -7.72 6.51 0.49
CA GLY A 266 -8.93 6.37 1.28
C GLY A 266 -8.72 6.35 2.80
N TYR A 267 -7.70 7.02 3.33
CA TYR A 267 -7.50 7.15 4.80
C TYR A 267 -8.69 7.77 5.52
N ASN A 268 -9.38 8.71 4.88
CA ASN A 268 -10.59 9.32 5.44
C ASN A 268 -11.70 8.28 5.67
N ASN A 269 -11.82 7.28 4.80
CA ASN A 269 -12.80 6.20 4.98
C ASN A 269 -12.52 5.39 6.25
N ILE A 270 -11.24 5.12 6.56
CA ILE A 270 -10.82 4.40 7.77
C ILE A 270 -11.19 5.23 9.00
N THR A 271 -10.91 6.52 8.99
CA THR A 271 -11.26 7.43 10.09
C THR A 271 -12.78 7.54 10.27
N ASP A 272 -13.53 7.65 9.18
CA ASP A 272 -15.00 7.71 9.21
C ASP A 272 -15.61 6.40 9.73
N LEU A 273 -15.05 5.24 9.36
CA LEU A 273 -15.47 3.93 9.88
C LEU A 273 -15.21 3.81 11.39
N LEU A 274 -14.00 4.18 11.85
CA LEU A 274 -13.63 4.11 13.25
C LEU A 274 -14.42 5.10 14.13
N SER A 275 -14.85 6.23 13.56
CA SER A 275 -15.69 7.21 14.26
C SER A 275 -17.18 6.86 14.27
N GLY A 276 -17.60 5.80 13.54
CA GLY A 276 -19.00 5.40 13.41
C GLY A 276 -19.86 6.45 12.67
N SER A 277 -19.26 7.33 11.87
CA SER A 277 -19.96 8.42 11.18
C SER A 277 -20.72 7.96 9.92
N LEU A 278 -20.45 6.75 9.43
CA LEU A 278 -21.04 6.21 8.21
C LEU A 278 -22.28 5.37 8.50
N THR A 279 -23.30 5.46 7.65
CA THR A 279 -24.46 4.57 7.70
C THR A 279 -24.09 3.17 7.22
N LEU A 280 -24.79 2.13 7.71
CA LEU A 280 -24.53 0.74 7.32
C LEU A 280 -24.58 0.53 5.80
N GLN A 281 -25.50 1.22 5.12
CA GLN A 281 -25.62 1.13 3.66
C GLN A 281 -24.35 1.63 2.95
N VAL A 282 -23.78 2.77 3.40
CA VAL A 282 -22.54 3.32 2.85
C VAL A 282 -21.36 2.39 3.17
N VAL A 283 -21.30 1.83 4.38
CA VAL A 283 -20.23 0.89 4.78
C VAL A 283 -20.22 -0.33 3.86
N VAL A 284 -21.40 -0.97 3.64
CA VAL A 284 -21.51 -2.15 2.78
C VAL A 284 -21.19 -1.82 1.32
N SER A 285 -21.69 -0.70 0.81
CA SER A 285 -21.38 -0.24 -0.55
C SER A 285 -19.89 0.01 -0.74
N LEU A 286 -19.29 0.74 0.18
CA LEU A 286 -17.87 1.05 0.16
C LEU A 286 -17.00 -0.22 0.25
N CYS A 287 -17.32 -1.14 1.17
CA CYS A 287 -16.61 -2.42 1.32
C CYS A 287 -16.61 -3.21 0.00
N VAL A 288 -17.79 -3.46 -0.59
CA VAL A 288 -17.91 -4.25 -1.82
C VAL A 288 -17.25 -3.55 -3.02
N LEU A 289 -17.53 -2.28 -3.22
CA LEU A 289 -17.01 -1.53 -4.37
C LEU A 289 -15.51 -1.26 -4.26
N LYS A 290 -15.00 -0.99 -3.05
CA LYS A 290 -13.56 -0.85 -2.81
C LYS A 290 -12.86 -2.18 -3.04
N PHE A 291 -13.44 -3.30 -2.59
CA PHE A 291 -12.91 -4.64 -2.84
C PHE A 291 -12.81 -4.95 -4.33
N ILE A 292 -13.87 -4.71 -5.11
CA ILE A 292 -13.86 -4.94 -6.57
C ILE A 292 -12.79 -4.09 -7.25
N SER A 293 -12.77 -2.80 -6.97
CA SER A 293 -11.81 -1.86 -7.52
C SER A 293 -10.37 -2.27 -7.20
N TRP A 294 -10.09 -2.60 -5.93
CA TRP A 294 -8.78 -3.01 -5.47
C TRP A 294 -8.35 -4.37 -6.03
N ALA A 295 -9.21 -5.39 -5.98
CA ALA A 295 -8.88 -6.74 -6.43
C ALA A 295 -8.56 -6.77 -7.95
N VAL A 296 -9.35 -6.06 -8.76
CA VAL A 296 -9.11 -5.96 -10.21
C VAL A 296 -7.83 -5.18 -10.50
N SER A 297 -7.60 -4.07 -9.81
CA SER A 297 -6.40 -3.27 -9.99
C SER A 297 -5.14 -4.03 -9.55
N LEU A 298 -5.20 -4.78 -8.44
CA LEU A 298 -4.12 -5.63 -7.95
C LEU A 298 -3.81 -6.76 -8.94
N GLY A 299 -4.82 -7.53 -9.37
CA GLY A 299 -4.69 -8.62 -10.32
C GLY A 299 -4.22 -8.18 -11.70
N SER A 300 -4.46 -6.91 -12.08
CA SER A 300 -3.89 -6.33 -13.30
C SER A 300 -2.38 -6.08 -13.21
N GLY A 301 -1.77 -6.24 -12.03
CA GLY A 301 -0.36 -5.99 -11.78
C GLY A 301 0.00 -4.51 -11.71
N THR A 302 -0.92 -3.66 -11.27
CA THR A 302 -0.66 -2.25 -11.00
C THR A 302 0.21 -2.10 -9.74
N SER A 303 0.90 -0.97 -9.60
CA SER A 303 1.81 -0.68 -8.49
C SER A 303 1.09 0.07 -7.36
N GLY A 304 1.10 -0.48 -6.13
CA GLY A 304 0.49 0.19 -4.96
C GLY A 304 0.43 -0.70 -3.73
N GLY A 305 0.20 -0.13 -2.54
CA GLY A 305 0.11 -0.86 -1.28
C GLY A 305 -1.28 -1.44 -1.02
N THR A 306 -1.35 -2.52 -0.26
CA THR A 306 -2.60 -3.24 0.01
C THR A 306 -3.18 -2.98 1.41
N LEU A 307 -2.40 -2.41 2.34
CA LEU A 307 -2.82 -2.26 3.74
C LEU A 307 -4.01 -1.31 3.91
N ALA A 308 -3.95 -0.09 3.38
CA ALA A 308 -5.04 0.87 3.51
C ALA A 308 -6.36 0.37 2.89
N PRO A 309 -6.38 -0.21 1.67
CA PRO A 309 -7.60 -0.82 1.13
C PRO A 309 -8.17 -1.92 2.02
N LEU A 310 -7.33 -2.83 2.53
CA LEU A 310 -7.77 -3.93 3.39
C LEU A 310 -8.34 -3.44 4.73
N LEU A 311 -7.86 -2.31 5.27
CA LEU A 311 -8.44 -1.69 6.46
C LEU A 311 -9.80 -1.03 6.20
N THR A 312 -10.14 -0.76 4.94
CA THR A 312 -11.42 -0.17 4.52
C THR A 312 -12.44 -1.25 4.14
N ILE A 313 -11.99 -2.38 3.61
CA ILE A 313 -12.78 -3.55 3.22
C ILE A 313 -13.13 -4.41 4.44
#